data_c8f738fee7f1e06d8b05820364c05b29
#
_entry.id   c8f738fee7f1e06d8b05820364c05b29
#
_cell.length_a   1.000
_cell.length_b   1.000
_cell.length_c   1.000
_cell.angle_alpha   90.00
_cell.angle_beta   90.00
_cell.angle_gamma   90.00
#
_symmetry.space_group_name_H-M   'P 1'
#
loop_
_entity.id
_entity.type
_entity.pdbx_description
1 polymer ?
#
loop_
_entity_poly.entity_id
_entity_poly.type
_entity_poly.pdbx_seq_one_letter_code
_entity_poly.pdbx_strand_id
1 'polypeptide(L)'
;MGESGMSFLLKDEAYAKFIQMINDKKLIYGEIYSLNVLTATMDMSKTPVRDAIQKLEDEKRIDILPSRGIRLHQITKEELMQHYHFSCAIEGYCVATLAKTYQKDKKNPSVKKLKKLTEQMEKMLDEQQDFGEYFALDQQFHQELLESLRDPYFSNLQHSSMGFYNHPEVQFTDKKLSRKAVYECHRKILNAICEGDSASAYEALLEHSDLMLKAF
;
A
#
# COMPACT_ATOMS: atom_id res chain seq x y z
N MET A 1 -19.00 -32.60 3.01
CA MET A 1 -18.88 -31.24 2.45
C MET A 1 -18.85 -30.12 3.53
N GLY A 2 -18.87 -30.41 4.84
CA GLY A 2 -18.94 -29.40 5.91
C GLY A 2 -17.61 -28.93 6.50
N GLU A 3 -16.57 -29.74 6.49
CA GLU A 3 -15.31 -29.42 7.20
C GLU A 3 -14.41 -28.43 6.48
N SER A 4 -14.38 -28.42 5.14
CA SER A 4 -13.52 -27.50 4.39
C SER A 4 -14.02 -26.05 4.43
N GLY A 5 -15.33 -25.83 4.45
CA GLY A 5 -15.92 -24.49 4.54
C GLY A 5 -15.74 -23.84 5.92
N MET A 6 -15.83 -24.65 6.98
CA MET A 6 -15.64 -24.17 8.36
C MET A 6 -14.16 -23.87 8.66
N SER A 7 -13.22 -24.63 8.10
CA SER A 7 -11.78 -24.37 8.19
C SER A 7 -11.39 -23.08 7.47
N PHE A 8 -12.01 -22.78 6.33
CA PHE A 8 -11.76 -21.54 5.59
C PHE A 8 -12.20 -20.30 6.39
N LEU A 9 -13.38 -20.33 6.98
CA LEU A 9 -13.90 -19.24 7.84
C LEU A 9 -13.04 -19.00 9.08
N LEU A 10 -12.55 -20.05 9.74
CA LEU A 10 -11.72 -19.92 10.95
C LEU A 10 -10.34 -19.33 10.66
N LYS A 11 -9.75 -19.61 9.51
CA LYS A 11 -8.46 -19.01 9.14
C LYS A 11 -8.60 -17.52 8.83
N ASP A 12 -9.71 -17.11 8.20
CA ASP A 12 -9.98 -15.70 7.91
C ASP A 12 -10.31 -14.93 9.20
N GLU A 13 -11.01 -15.56 10.15
CA GLU A 13 -11.21 -15.02 11.49
C GLU A 13 -9.89 -14.84 12.24
N ALA A 14 -8.99 -15.84 12.20
CA ALA A 14 -7.67 -15.75 12.81
C ALA A 14 -6.85 -14.62 12.19
N TYR A 15 -6.88 -14.48 10.87
CA TYR A 15 -6.21 -13.39 10.15
C TYR A 15 -6.75 -12.02 10.60
N ALA A 16 -8.08 -11.84 10.65
CA ALA A 16 -8.70 -10.59 11.08
C ALA A 16 -8.33 -10.24 12.53
N LYS A 17 -8.28 -11.22 13.45
CA LYS A 17 -7.82 -11.03 14.83
C LYS A 17 -6.36 -10.59 14.88
N PHE A 18 -5.47 -11.16 14.05
CA PHE A 18 -4.08 -10.70 13.94
C PHE A 18 -3.99 -9.25 13.52
N ILE A 19 -4.69 -8.87 12.44
CA ILE A 19 -4.71 -7.49 11.98
C ILE A 19 -5.20 -6.54 13.07
N GLN A 20 -6.23 -6.92 13.79
CA GLN A 20 -6.71 -6.15 14.93
C GLN A 20 -5.65 -6.03 16.03
N MET A 21 -4.96 -7.13 16.38
CA MET A 21 -3.88 -7.11 17.40
C MET A 21 -2.73 -6.19 16.98
N ILE A 22 -2.37 -6.13 15.70
CA ILE A 22 -1.37 -5.21 15.18
C ILE A 22 -1.85 -3.77 15.33
N ASN A 23 -3.07 -3.47 14.89
CA ASN A 23 -3.65 -2.12 14.94
C ASN A 23 -3.83 -1.62 16.38
N ASP A 24 -4.25 -2.51 17.29
CA ASP A 24 -4.40 -2.23 18.72
C ASP A 24 -3.06 -2.14 19.46
N LYS A 25 -1.91 -2.31 18.77
CA LYS A 25 -0.56 -2.35 19.34
C LYS A 25 -0.38 -3.41 20.45
N LYS A 26 -1.12 -4.53 20.35
CA LYS A 26 -0.95 -5.69 21.21
C LYS A 26 0.23 -6.55 20.80
N LEU A 27 0.64 -6.45 19.54
CA LEU A 27 1.92 -6.96 19.04
C LEU A 27 2.87 -5.77 18.88
N ILE A 28 4.09 -5.90 19.44
CA ILE A 28 5.09 -4.83 19.52
C ILE A 28 6.29 -5.21 18.66
N TYR A 29 6.82 -4.26 17.91
CA TYR A 29 8.02 -4.46 17.10
C TYR A 29 9.21 -4.88 17.99
N GLY A 30 9.99 -5.85 17.50
CA GLY A 30 11.13 -6.41 18.19
C GLY A 30 10.81 -7.54 19.18
N GLU A 31 9.55 -7.72 19.58
CA GLU A 31 9.11 -8.81 20.45
C GLU A 31 8.79 -10.09 19.68
N ILE A 32 9.00 -11.25 20.34
CA ILE A 32 8.74 -12.57 19.77
C ILE A 32 7.56 -13.20 20.50
N TYR A 33 6.58 -13.65 19.72
CA TYR A 33 5.35 -14.27 20.22
C TYR A 33 5.30 -15.73 19.85
N SER A 34 5.26 -16.61 20.85
CA SER A 34 5.14 -18.05 20.60
C SER A 34 3.72 -18.40 20.10
N LEU A 35 3.61 -19.49 19.34
CA LEU A 35 2.31 -19.99 18.86
C LEU A 35 1.34 -20.26 20.02
N ASN A 36 1.83 -20.74 21.18
CA ASN A 36 0.96 -21.02 22.33
C ASN A 36 0.38 -19.73 22.94
N VAL A 37 1.17 -18.65 23.00
CA VAL A 37 0.69 -17.34 23.46
C VAL A 37 -0.38 -16.82 22.49
N LEU A 38 -0.13 -16.88 21.19
CA LEU A 38 -1.06 -16.39 20.17
C LEU A 38 -2.39 -17.14 20.18
N THR A 39 -2.36 -18.48 20.24
CA THR A 39 -3.58 -19.29 20.32
C THR A 39 -4.38 -19.01 21.57
N ALA A 40 -3.72 -18.83 22.72
CA ALA A 40 -4.39 -18.48 23.97
C ALA A 40 -5.02 -17.07 23.92
N THR A 41 -4.28 -16.08 23.38
CA THR A 41 -4.77 -14.69 23.25
C THR A 41 -5.97 -14.58 22.31
N MET A 42 -5.99 -15.39 21.24
CA MET A 42 -7.05 -15.38 20.24
C MET A 42 -8.23 -16.29 20.60
N ASP A 43 -8.08 -17.15 21.62
CA ASP A 43 -9.01 -18.23 21.94
C ASP A 43 -9.32 -19.11 20.70
N MET A 44 -8.26 -19.56 20.02
CA MET A 44 -8.35 -20.34 18.80
C MET A 44 -7.39 -21.53 18.81
N SER A 45 -7.75 -22.58 18.06
CA SER A 45 -6.88 -23.74 17.88
C SER A 45 -5.64 -23.42 17.03
N LYS A 46 -4.61 -24.27 17.10
CA LYS A 46 -3.33 -24.05 16.43
C LYS A 46 -3.42 -24.01 14.90
N THR A 47 -4.34 -24.77 14.31
CA THR A 47 -4.43 -24.89 12.84
C THR A 47 -4.80 -23.57 12.17
N PRO A 48 -5.95 -22.92 12.46
CA PRO A 48 -6.30 -21.66 11.82
C PRO A 48 -5.30 -20.52 12.14
N VAL A 49 -4.69 -20.56 13.34
CA VAL A 49 -3.67 -19.56 13.70
C VAL A 49 -2.39 -19.74 12.87
N ARG A 50 -1.96 -20.98 12.60
CA ARG A 50 -0.82 -21.24 11.70
C ARG A 50 -1.11 -20.83 10.26
N ASP A 51 -2.30 -21.12 9.76
CA ASP A 51 -2.69 -20.74 8.40
C ASP A 51 -2.71 -19.21 8.25
N ALA A 52 -3.19 -18.48 9.26
CA ALA A 52 -3.16 -17.02 9.29
C ALA A 52 -1.73 -16.48 9.39
N ILE A 53 -0.86 -17.10 10.20
CA ILE A 53 0.57 -16.77 10.32
C ILE A 53 1.24 -16.91 8.95
N GLN A 54 1.01 -18.03 8.23
CA GLN A 54 1.62 -18.22 6.92
C GLN A 54 1.19 -17.13 5.94
N LYS A 55 -0.10 -16.79 5.91
CA LYS A 55 -0.61 -15.70 5.07
C LYS A 55 0.01 -14.35 5.42
N LEU A 56 0.19 -14.05 6.70
CA LEU A 56 0.83 -12.79 7.14
C LEU A 56 2.32 -12.76 6.81
N GLU A 57 3.01 -13.91 6.82
CA GLU A 57 4.41 -14.01 6.37
C GLU A 57 4.51 -13.79 4.86
N ASP A 58 3.64 -14.42 4.07
CA ASP A 58 3.57 -14.22 2.61
C ASP A 58 3.32 -12.74 2.25
N GLU A 59 2.54 -12.02 3.10
CA GLU A 59 2.29 -10.58 3.00
C GLU A 59 3.40 -9.71 3.62
N LYS A 60 4.48 -10.31 4.12
CA LYS A 60 5.59 -9.62 4.80
C LYS A 60 5.15 -8.73 5.98
N ARG A 61 4.10 -9.13 6.70
CA ARG A 61 3.67 -8.46 7.93
C ARG A 61 4.34 -8.97 9.19
N ILE A 62 4.79 -10.22 9.13
CA ILE A 62 5.50 -10.90 10.21
C ILE A 62 6.65 -11.73 9.65
N ASP A 63 7.63 -12.03 10.51
CA ASP A 63 8.67 -13.02 10.27
C ASP A 63 8.41 -14.26 11.12
N ILE A 64 8.42 -15.46 10.51
CA ILE A 64 8.42 -16.71 11.25
C ILE A 64 9.84 -17.04 11.71
N LEU A 65 10.01 -17.20 13.00
CA LEU A 65 11.28 -17.60 13.63
C LEU A 65 11.22 -19.08 14.03
N PRO A 66 11.90 -19.99 13.31
CA PRO A 66 11.83 -21.42 13.59
C PRO A 66 12.02 -21.74 15.07
N SER A 67 11.15 -22.57 15.63
CA SER A 67 11.13 -23.00 17.04
C SER A 67 10.95 -21.89 18.09
N ARG A 68 10.85 -20.62 17.70
CA ARG A 68 10.70 -19.48 18.61
C ARG A 68 9.31 -18.85 18.54
N GLY A 69 8.72 -18.74 17.36
CA GLY A 69 7.43 -18.09 17.14
C GLY A 69 7.46 -17.09 15.99
N ILE A 70 6.78 -15.99 16.16
CA ILE A 70 6.74 -14.89 15.17
C ILE A 70 7.16 -13.56 15.79
N ARG A 71 7.55 -12.63 14.96
CA ARG A 71 7.67 -11.21 15.29
C ARG A 71 7.05 -10.36 14.18
N LEU A 72 6.71 -9.11 14.47
CA LEU A 72 6.34 -8.16 13.42
C LEU A 72 7.53 -7.95 12.49
N HIS A 73 7.27 -7.99 11.20
CA HIS A 73 8.28 -7.71 10.18
C HIS A 73 8.68 -6.22 10.25
N GLN A 74 9.96 -5.95 10.14
CA GLN A 74 10.50 -4.58 10.02
C GLN A 74 11.01 -4.39 8.59
N ILE A 75 10.49 -3.37 7.91
CA ILE A 75 10.92 -3.08 6.54
C ILE A 75 12.38 -2.65 6.56
N THR A 76 13.18 -3.33 5.78
CA THR A 76 14.60 -2.99 5.57
C THR A 76 14.75 -1.89 4.51
N LYS A 77 15.88 -1.17 4.54
CA LYS A 77 16.22 -0.23 3.46
C LYS A 77 16.29 -0.91 2.09
N GLU A 78 16.72 -2.16 2.06
CA GLU A 78 16.79 -2.94 0.82
C GLU A 78 15.38 -3.22 0.27
N GLU A 79 14.44 -3.64 1.09
CA GLU A 79 13.04 -3.86 0.70
C GLU A 79 12.38 -2.56 0.25
N LEU A 80 12.64 -1.45 0.95
CA LEU A 80 12.18 -0.14 0.52
C LEU A 80 12.71 0.21 -0.87
N MET A 81 14.00 0.00 -1.14
CA MET A 81 14.61 0.25 -2.45
C MET A 81 14.05 -0.66 -3.53
N GLN A 82 13.83 -1.94 -3.24
CA GLN A 82 13.20 -2.88 -4.17
C GLN A 82 11.78 -2.42 -4.54
N HIS A 83 11.01 -2.00 -3.55
CA HIS A 83 9.66 -1.47 -3.77
C HIS A 83 9.70 -0.17 -4.59
N TYR A 84 10.59 0.76 -4.25
CA TYR A 84 10.82 1.99 -5.02
C TYR A 84 11.10 1.71 -6.50
N HIS A 85 12.07 0.83 -6.80
CA HIS A 85 12.39 0.47 -8.17
C HIS A 85 11.20 -0.13 -8.92
N PHE A 86 10.45 -1.01 -8.24
CA PHE A 86 9.25 -1.63 -8.80
C PHE A 86 8.18 -0.58 -9.12
N SER A 87 7.83 0.28 -8.16
CA SER A 87 6.82 1.33 -8.34
C SER A 87 7.21 2.31 -9.44
N CYS A 88 8.46 2.79 -9.46
CA CYS A 88 8.95 3.70 -10.49
C CYS A 88 8.86 3.07 -11.89
N ALA A 89 9.16 1.77 -12.03
CA ALA A 89 9.10 1.09 -13.32
C ALA A 89 7.64 0.92 -13.80
N ILE A 90 6.75 0.49 -12.91
CA ILE A 90 5.36 0.16 -13.27
C ILE A 90 4.52 1.44 -13.40
N GLU A 91 4.49 2.27 -12.37
CA GLU A 91 3.70 3.51 -12.39
C GLU A 91 4.28 4.52 -13.39
N GLY A 92 5.61 4.55 -13.54
CA GLY A 92 6.28 5.38 -14.53
C GLY A 92 5.84 5.07 -15.96
N TYR A 93 5.71 3.78 -16.30
CA TYR A 93 5.13 3.36 -17.56
C TYR A 93 3.68 3.81 -17.72
N CYS A 94 2.88 3.69 -16.64
CA CYS A 94 1.48 4.10 -16.63
C CYS A 94 1.31 5.60 -16.88
N VAL A 95 2.02 6.46 -16.14
CA VAL A 95 1.90 7.93 -16.29
C VAL A 95 2.36 8.39 -17.67
N ALA A 96 3.48 7.83 -18.19
CA ALA A 96 3.98 8.17 -19.53
C ALA A 96 3.01 7.75 -20.64
N THR A 97 2.39 6.57 -20.49
CA THR A 97 1.39 6.06 -21.45
C THR A 97 0.11 6.87 -21.37
N LEU A 98 -0.35 7.20 -20.15
CA LEU A 98 -1.56 8.00 -19.95
C LEU A 98 -1.40 9.40 -20.53
N ALA A 99 -0.23 10.05 -20.37
CA ALA A 99 0.07 11.33 -21.00
C ALA A 99 -0.07 11.28 -22.52
N LYS A 100 0.53 10.28 -23.18
CA LYS A 100 0.42 10.09 -24.65
C LYS A 100 -1.02 9.86 -25.12
N THR A 101 -1.78 9.05 -24.37
CA THR A 101 -3.15 8.69 -24.77
C THR A 101 -4.14 9.80 -24.49
N TYR A 102 -3.97 10.58 -23.44
CA TYR A 102 -4.83 11.72 -23.11
C TYR A 102 -4.81 12.83 -24.18
N GLN A 103 -3.73 13.01 -24.90
CA GLN A 103 -3.69 13.95 -26.02
C GLN A 103 -4.68 13.57 -27.13
N LYS A 104 -4.95 12.28 -27.31
CA LYS A 104 -5.88 11.74 -28.31
C LYS A 104 -7.32 11.66 -27.78
N ASP A 105 -7.49 11.45 -26.48
CA ASP A 105 -8.79 11.35 -25.81
C ASP A 105 -8.84 12.21 -24.55
N LYS A 106 -9.24 13.47 -24.70
CA LYS A 106 -9.42 14.43 -23.60
C LYS A 106 -10.57 14.08 -22.63
N LYS A 107 -11.36 13.04 -22.93
CA LYS A 107 -12.44 12.54 -22.08
C LYS A 107 -12.04 11.29 -21.28
N ASN A 108 -10.76 10.93 -21.30
CA ASN A 108 -10.23 9.75 -20.60
C ASN A 108 -10.75 9.70 -19.15
N PRO A 109 -11.46 8.62 -18.75
CA PRO A 109 -12.09 8.53 -17.43
C PRO A 109 -11.07 8.49 -16.28
N SER A 110 -9.89 7.88 -16.48
CA SER A 110 -8.84 7.84 -15.47
C SER A 110 -8.30 9.23 -15.17
N VAL A 111 -8.06 10.07 -16.17
CA VAL A 111 -7.64 11.46 -15.92
C VAL A 111 -8.72 12.25 -15.19
N LYS A 112 -10.01 12.00 -15.50
CA LYS A 112 -11.11 12.63 -14.75
C LYS A 112 -11.12 12.21 -13.28
N LYS A 113 -10.85 10.93 -13.00
CA LYS A 113 -10.79 10.40 -11.63
C LYS A 113 -9.58 10.96 -10.88
N LEU A 114 -8.39 10.99 -11.53
CA LEU A 114 -7.18 11.59 -10.95
C LEU A 114 -7.38 13.07 -10.59
N LYS A 115 -8.02 13.87 -11.46
CA LYS A 115 -8.40 15.26 -11.15
C LYS A 115 -9.24 15.37 -9.89
N LYS A 116 -10.29 14.54 -9.79
CA LYS A 116 -11.16 14.53 -8.62
C LYS A 116 -10.40 14.16 -7.34
N LEU A 117 -9.52 13.16 -7.41
CA LEU A 117 -8.69 12.75 -6.26
C LEU A 117 -7.76 13.87 -5.82
N THR A 118 -7.08 14.53 -6.77
CA THR A 118 -6.20 15.68 -6.48
C THR A 118 -6.97 16.85 -5.85
N GLU A 119 -8.18 17.16 -6.34
CA GLU A 119 -9.06 18.19 -5.74
C GLU A 119 -9.51 17.80 -4.31
N GLN A 120 -9.71 16.52 -4.04
CA GLN A 120 -10.02 16.03 -2.68
C GLN A 120 -8.81 16.14 -1.75
N MET A 121 -7.62 15.77 -2.23
CA MET A 121 -6.38 15.93 -1.47
C MET A 121 -6.10 17.40 -1.12
N GLU A 122 -6.35 18.34 -2.06
CA GLU A 122 -6.19 19.77 -1.82
C GLU A 122 -7.02 20.26 -0.64
N LYS A 123 -8.26 19.77 -0.51
CA LYS A 123 -9.14 20.12 0.61
C LYS A 123 -8.69 19.56 1.95
N MET A 124 -7.77 18.60 1.94
CA MET A 124 -7.26 17.91 3.12
C MET A 124 -5.82 18.31 3.47
N LEU A 125 -5.35 19.46 2.96
CA LEU A 125 -4.00 19.95 3.25
C LEU A 125 -3.82 20.45 4.70
N ASP A 126 -4.92 20.70 5.40
CA ASP A 126 -4.88 20.98 6.84
C ASP A 126 -4.50 19.71 7.60
N GLU A 127 -3.35 19.73 8.26
CA GLU A 127 -2.81 18.60 9.01
C GLU A 127 -3.63 18.21 10.25
N GLN A 128 -4.61 19.04 10.65
CA GLN A 128 -5.56 18.70 11.71
C GLN A 128 -6.64 17.69 11.25
N GLN A 129 -6.83 17.52 9.95
CA GLN A 129 -7.75 16.53 9.40
C GLN A 129 -7.20 15.10 9.56
N ASP A 130 -8.08 14.10 9.40
CA ASP A 130 -7.72 12.70 9.55
C ASP A 130 -6.64 12.29 8.54
N PHE A 131 -5.55 11.71 9.06
CA PHE A 131 -4.46 11.24 8.22
C PHE A 131 -4.88 10.03 7.38
N GLY A 132 -5.69 9.13 7.94
CA GLY A 132 -6.13 7.93 7.25
C GLY A 132 -6.95 8.23 6.00
N GLU A 133 -7.79 9.27 6.04
CA GLU A 133 -8.55 9.71 4.87
C GLU A 133 -7.62 10.29 3.78
N TYR A 134 -6.64 11.12 4.16
CA TYR A 134 -5.66 11.65 3.20
C TYR A 134 -4.84 10.52 2.56
N PHE A 135 -4.33 9.59 3.39
CA PHE A 135 -3.59 8.42 2.93
C PHE A 135 -4.41 7.54 1.98
N ALA A 136 -5.71 7.36 2.26
CA ALA A 136 -6.59 6.61 1.36
C ALA A 136 -6.77 7.28 0.00
N LEU A 137 -6.76 8.62 -0.08
CA LEU A 137 -6.79 9.35 -1.36
C LEU A 137 -5.48 9.17 -2.14
N ASP A 138 -4.36 9.21 -1.45
CA ASP A 138 -3.03 8.95 -2.01
C ASP A 138 -2.98 7.55 -2.65
N GLN A 139 -3.37 6.53 -1.90
CA GLN A 139 -3.45 5.16 -2.40
C GLN A 139 -4.39 5.02 -3.60
N GLN A 140 -5.54 5.70 -3.60
CA GLN A 140 -6.47 5.69 -4.73
C GLN A 140 -5.89 6.38 -5.97
N PHE A 141 -5.04 7.40 -5.80
CA PHE A 141 -4.36 8.05 -6.92
C PHE A 141 -3.40 7.07 -7.63
N HIS A 142 -2.54 6.39 -6.87
CA HIS A 142 -1.62 5.38 -7.40
C HIS A 142 -2.36 4.20 -8.03
N GLN A 143 -3.46 3.75 -7.40
CA GLN A 143 -4.30 2.72 -7.97
C GLN A 143 -4.87 3.12 -9.33
N GLU A 144 -5.37 4.35 -9.46
CA GLU A 144 -5.93 4.83 -10.72
C GLU A 144 -4.88 4.90 -11.84
N LEU A 145 -3.62 5.20 -11.50
CA LEU A 145 -2.54 5.15 -12.48
C LEU A 145 -2.39 3.74 -13.09
N LEU A 146 -2.40 2.70 -12.27
CA LEU A 146 -2.30 1.31 -12.72
C LEU A 146 -3.54 0.87 -13.52
N GLU A 147 -4.74 1.25 -13.06
CA GLU A 147 -6.01 0.94 -13.73
C GLU A 147 -6.18 1.69 -15.06
N SER A 148 -5.45 2.80 -15.28
CA SER A 148 -5.53 3.63 -16.46
C SER A 148 -5.22 2.90 -17.77
N LEU A 149 -4.40 1.84 -17.70
CA LEU A 149 -4.06 0.99 -18.83
C LEU A 149 -5.18 0.03 -19.23
N ARG A 150 -6.17 -0.21 -18.36
CA ARG A 150 -7.24 -1.20 -18.54
C ARG A 150 -6.72 -2.60 -18.83
N ASP A 151 -5.57 -2.92 -18.28
CA ASP A 151 -4.92 -4.23 -18.40
C ASP A 151 -5.01 -4.96 -17.05
N PRO A 152 -5.72 -6.10 -16.98
CA PRO A 152 -5.87 -6.87 -15.74
C PRO A 152 -4.52 -7.31 -15.13
N TYR A 153 -3.49 -7.48 -15.94
CA TYR A 153 -2.17 -7.83 -15.46
C TYR A 153 -1.57 -6.72 -14.59
N PHE A 154 -1.67 -5.47 -15.02
CA PHE A 154 -1.23 -4.31 -14.22
C PHE A 154 -2.06 -4.12 -12.96
N SER A 155 -3.38 -4.29 -13.04
CA SER A 155 -4.24 -4.22 -11.86
C SER A 155 -3.89 -5.29 -10.82
N ASN A 156 -3.51 -6.49 -11.25
CA ASN A 156 -3.10 -7.59 -10.35
C ASN A 156 -1.72 -7.36 -9.71
N LEU A 157 -0.79 -6.66 -10.38
CA LEU A 157 0.50 -6.31 -9.81
C LEU A 157 0.37 -5.45 -8.55
N GLN A 158 -0.66 -4.62 -8.48
CA GLN A 158 -0.94 -3.81 -7.30
C GLN A 158 -1.28 -4.66 -6.08
N HIS A 159 -2.03 -5.75 -6.24
CA HIS A 159 -2.37 -6.62 -5.09
C HIS A 159 -1.12 -7.17 -4.40
N SER A 160 -0.04 -7.42 -5.15
CA SER A 160 1.25 -7.83 -4.57
C SER A 160 1.98 -6.69 -3.85
N SER A 161 1.71 -5.43 -4.22
CA SER A 161 2.31 -4.24 -3.59
C SER A 161 1.52 -3.71 -2.40
N MET A 162 0.22 -4.05 -2.29
CA MET A 162 -0.66 -3.58 -1.21
C MET A 162 -0.18 -3.95 0.19
N GLY A 163 0.49 -5.10 0.34
CA GLY A 163 1.09 -5.52 1.61
C GLY A 163 2.09 -4.50 2.12
N PHE A 164 2.92 -3.96 1.22
CA PHE A 164 3.92 -2.94 1.54
C PHE A 164 3.27 -1.62 1.97
N TYR A 165 2.35 -1.07 1.18
CA TYR A 165 1.67 0.19 1.52
C TYR A 165 0.85 0.11 2.80
N ASN A 166 0.26 -1.04 3.10
CA ASN A 166 -0.48 -1.25 4.34
C ASN A 166 0.43 -1.58 5.53
N HIS A 167 1.74 -1.60 5.35
CA HIS A 167 2.67 -1.84 6.45
C HIS A 167 2.70 -0.64 7.41
N PRO A 168 2.59 -0.85 8.73
CA PRO A 168 2.53 0.25 9.70
C PRO A 168 3.73 1.21 9.65
N GLU A 169 4.93 0.73 9.32
CA GLU A 169 6.12 1.58 9.17
C GLU A 169 6.03 2.51 7.96
N VAL A 170 5.47 2.04 6.84
CA VAL A 170 5.21 2.87 5.66
C VAL A 170 4.19 3.94 6.00
N GLN A 171 3.06 3.57 6.61
CA GLN A 171 2.04 4.53 7.04
C GLN A 171 2.59 5.54 8.05
N PHE A 172 3.48 5.11 8.95
CA PHE A 172 4.13 6.03 9.89
C PHE A 172 5.09 6.99 9.19
N THR A 173 5.80 6.53 8.17
CA THR A 173 6.69 7.35 7.35
C THR A 173 5.89 8.37 6.55
N ASP A 174 4.81 7.96 5.89
CA ASP A 174 3.90 8.87 5.18
C ASP A 174 3.34 9.95 6.10
N LYS A 175 3.02 9.61 7.35
CA LYS A 175 2.56 10.59 8.33
C LYS A 175 3.59 11.67 8.67
N LYS A 176 4.89 11.41 8.45
CA LYS A 176 5.96 12.42 8.61
C LYS A 176 6.09 13.33 7.40
N LEU A 177 5.56 12.91 6.25
CA LEU A 177 5.60 13.71 5.04
C LEU A 177 4.61 14.87 5.12
N SER A 178 5.02 16.04 4.62
CA SER A 178 4.11 17.15 4.46
C SER A 178 3.07 16.82 3.40
N ARG A 179 1.78 16.84 3.77
CA ARG A 179 0.66 16.65 2.83
C ARG A 179 0.76 17.60 1.64
N LYS A 180 1.21 18.84 1.89
CA LYS A 180 1.43 19.84 0.84
C LYS A 180 2.49 19.37 -0.15
N ALA A 181 3.61 18.79 0.31
CA ALA A 181 4.66 18.31 -0.57
C ALA A 181 4.16 17.12 -1.43
N VAL A 182 3.46 16.18 -0.83
CA VAL A 182 2.84 15.03 -1.53
C VAL A 182 1.82 15.51 -2.57
N TYR A 183 0.90 16.40 -2.18
CA TYR A 183 -0.09 17.01 -3.08
C TYR A 183 0.55 17.73 -4.28
N GLU A 184 1.60 18.51 -4.04
CA GLU A 184 2.30 19.24 -5.12
C GLU A 184 2.93 18.28 -6.13
N CYS A 185 3.46 17.14 -5.68
CA CYS A 185 3.96 16.11 -6.60
C CYS A 185 2.82 15.49 -7.43
N HIS A 186 1.70 15.11 -6.81
CA HIS A 186 0.54 14.59 -7.54
C HIS A 186 -0.02 15.61 -8.55
N ARG A 187 -0.05 16.88 -8.17
CA ARG A 187 -0.44 17.97 -9.07
C ARG A 187 0.49 18.10 -10.27
N LYS A 188 1.82 17.99 -10.06
CA LYS A 188 2.81 17.99 -11.16
C LYS A 188 2.59 16.81 -12.10
N ILE A 189 2.42 15.59 -11.57
CA ILE A 189 2.14 14.39 -12.37
C ILE A 189 0.88 14.61 -13.22
N LEU A 190 -0.21 15.06 -12.61
CA LEU A 190 -1.48 15.27 -13.30
C LEU A 190 -1.38 16.35 -14.38
N ASN A 191 -0.69 17.45 -14.11
CA ASN A 191 -0.48 18.54 -15.09
C ASN A 191 0.30 18.03 -16.31
N ALA A 192 1.42 17.33 -16.10
CA ALA A 192 2.21 16.76 -17.18
C ALA A 192 1.40 15.74 -18.02
N ILE A 193 0.56 14.91 -17.37
CA ILE A 193 -0.39 14.04 -18.07
C ILE A 193 -1.37 14.86 -18.93
N CYS A 194 -1.93 15.94 -18.40
CA CYS A 194 -2.87 16.81 -19.12
C CYS A 194 -2.24 17.54 -20.31
N GLU A 195 -0.97 17.89 -20.18
CA GLU A 195 -0.17 18.52 -21.25
C GLU A 195 0.30 17.50 -22.29
N GLY A 196 0.27 16.21 -21.98
CA GLY A 196 0.74 15.12 -22.84
C GLY A 196 2.25 14.95 -22.84
N ASP A 197 2.91 15.53 -21.83
CA ASP A 197 4.35 15.43 -21.64
C ASP A 197 4.70 14.19 -20.83
N SER A 198 5.04 13.12 -21.55
CA SER A 198 5.38 11.82 -20.95
C SER A 198 6.68 11.86 -20.15
N ALA A 199 7.64 12.69 -20.52
CA ALA A 199 8.90 12.81 -19.83
C ALA A 199 8.70 13.52 -18.48
N SER A 200 8.07 14.70 -18.50
CA SER A 200 7.75 15.44 -17.27
C SER A 200 6.81 14.66 -16.34
N ALA A 201 5.87 13.86 -16.87
CA ALA A 201 5.01 13.02 -16.05
C ALA A 201 5.82 11.93 -15.31
N TYR A 202 6.78 11.32 -15.99
CA TYR A 202 7.67 10.33 -15.37
C TYR A 202 8.61 10.97 -14.34
N GLU A 203 9.23 12.11 -14.66
CA GLU A 203 10.11 12.83 -13.74
C GLU A 203 9.36 13.27 -12.48
N ALA A 204 8.14 13.78 -12.61
CA ALA A 204 7.31 14.15 -11.47
C ALA A 204 6.95 12.95 -10.58
N LEU A 205 6.75 11.75 -11.17
CA LEU A 205 6.54 10.52 -10.40
C LEU A 205 7.82 10.12 -9.64
N LEU A 206 9.00 10.25 -10.24
CA LEU A 206 10.26 9.98 -9.55
C LEU A 206 10.46 10.95 -8.37
N GLU A 207 10.19 12.26 -8.55
CA GLU A 207 10.24 13.24 -7.45
C GLU A 207 9.30 12.83 -6.30
N HIS A 208 8.10 12.36 -6.62
CA HIS A 208 7.13 11.89 -5.62
C HIS A 208 7.66 10.67 -4.86
N SER A 209 8.18 9.67 -5.58
CA SER A 209 8.74 8.45 -4.97
C SER A 209 9.97 8.75 -4.10
N ASP A 210 10.79 9.73 -4.48
CA ASP A 210 11.95 10.18 -3.71
C ASP A 210 11.58 10.82 -2.36
N LEU A 211 10.39 11.38 -2.22
CA LEU A 211 9.91 11.89 -0.93
C LEU A 211 9.82 10.76 0.11
N MET A 212 9.28 9.61 -0.29
CA MET A 212 9.17 8.44 0.58
C MET A 212 10.55 7.97 1.03
N LEU A 213 11.51 7.83 0.10
CA LEU A 213 12.88 7.41 0.42
C LEU A 213 13.59 8.34 1.40
N LYS A 214 13.37 9.65 1.30
CA LYS A 214 13.99 10.64 2.19
C LYS A 214 13.38 10.66 3.59
N ALA A 215 12.15 10.23 3.73
CA ALA A 215 11.43 10.23 5.01
C ALA A 215 11.63 8.93 5.80
N PHE A 216 11.97 7.81 5.15
CA PHE A 216 12.24 6.50 5.76
C PHE A 216 13.66 6.42 6.32
#